data_50c722bc80bb7c9b7722ff03e29e91f1
#
_entry.id   50c722bc80bb7c9b7722ff03e29e91f1
#
_cell.length_a   1.000
_cell.length_b   1.000
_cell.length_c   1.000
_cell.angle_alpha   90.00
_cell.angle_beta   90.00
_cell.angle_gamma   90.00
#
_symmetry.space_group_name_H-M   'P 1'
#
loop_
_entity.id
_entity.type
_entity.pdbx_description
1 polymer ?
#
loop_
_entity_poly.entity_id
_entity_poly.type
_entity_poly.pdbx_seq_one_letter_code
_entity_poly.pdbx_strand_id
1 'polypeptide(L)'
;MEKFKRINREKVYDGAILGFCKDEIITPEGKKVYWDFLQHKGAAAVIPVMSDGRIIMVRQWRNAIDKYTLEIPAGGKDSIDEPTLKCAARELEEETGYKSGKIEFLQ
;
A
#
# COMPACT_ATOMS: atom_id res chain seq x y z
N MET A 1 12.83 -25.87 -5.07
CA MET A 1 11.38 -25.64 -5.24
C MET A 1 11.11 -25.12 -6.63
N GLU A 2 10.24 -25.78 -7.36
CA GLU A 2 9.81 -25.31 -8.66
C GLU A 2 8.98 -24.05 -8.53
N LYS A 3 9.09 -23.17 -9.52
CA LYS A 3 8.47 -21.86 -9.48
C LYS A 3 7.36 -21.73 -10.51
N PHE A 4 6.33 -20.98 -10.14
CA PHE A 4 5.40 -20.44 -11.10
C PHE A 4 6.09 -19.34 -11.91
N LYS A 5 5.79 -19.27 -13.19
CA LYS A 5 6.38 -18.26 -14.08
C LYS A 5 5.28 -17.43 -14.72
N ARG A 6 5.26 -16.13 -14.39
CA ARG A 6 4.38 -15.21 -15.10
C ARG A 6 5.01 -14.86 -16.44
N ILE A 7 4.31 -15.16 -17.51
CA ILE A 7 4.78 -14.91 -18.87
C ILE A 7 4.15 -13.66 -19.49
N ASN A 8 3.00 -13.21 -18.98
CA ASN A 8 2.36 -11.98 -19.44
C ASN A 8 1.48 -11.38 -18.34
N ARG A 9 1.33 -10.07 -18.36
CA ARG A 9 0.37 -9.33 -17.53
C ARG A 9 -0.32 -8.31 -18.43
N GLU A 10 -1.63 -8.44 -18.54
CA GLU A 10 -2.46 -7.53 -19.30
C GLU A 10 -3.28 -6.68 -18.35
N LYS A 11 -3.21 -5.35 -18.48
CA LYS A 11 -4.06 -4.45 -17.71
C LYS A 11 -5.43 -4.40 -18.37
N VAL A 12 -6.45 -4.95 -17.69
CA VAL A 12 -7.81 -5.03 -18.19
C VAL A 12 -8.59 -3.76 -17.85
N TYR A 13 -8.33 -3.18 -16.68
CA TYR A 13 -8.95 -1.94 -16.22
C TYR A 13 -7.97 -1.14 -15.38
N ASP A 14 -7.88 0.16 -15.66
CA ASP A 14 -7.00 1.07 -14.94
C ASP A 14 -7.86 2.06 -14.15
N GLY A 15 -8.07 1.76 -12.88
CA GLY A 15 -8.83 2.61 -11.96
C GLY A 15 -8.01 3.79 -11.45
N ALA A 16 -8.65 4.64 -10.64
CA ALA A 16 -7.99 5.80 -10.06
C ALA A 16 -6.87 5.41 -9.09
N ILE A 17 -7.05 4.30 -8.36
CA ILE A 17 -6.12 3.82 -7.35
C ILE A 17 -5.56 2.45 -7.71
N LEU A 18 -6.42 1.55 -8.19
CA LEU A 18 -6.08 0.16 -8.47
C LEU A 18 -6.13 -0.13 -9.97
N GLY A 19 -5.17 -0.93 -10.44
CA GLY A 19 -5.23 -1.55 -11.74
C GLY A 19 -5.72 -2.99 -11.60
N PHE A 20 -6.67 -3.40 -12.42
CA PHE A 20 -7.09 -4.79 -12.52
C PHE A 20 -6.38 -5.44 -13.68
N CYS A 21 -5.62 -6.50 -13.40
CA CYS A 21 -4.80 -7.19 -14.38
C CYS A 21 -5.19 -8.66 -14.51
N LYS A 22 -4.92 -9.21 -15.69
CA LYS A 22 -5.01 -10.63 -15.97
C LYS A 22 -3.60 -11.16 -16.24
N ASP A 23 -3.16 -12.07 -15.38
CA ASP A 23 -1.82 -12.66 -15.48
C ASP A 23 -1.89 -14.02 -16.16
N GLU A 24 -0.98 -14.23 -17.09
CA GLU A 24 -0.78 -15.53 -17.73
C GLU A 24 0.40 -16.22 -17.06
N ILE A 25 0.13 -17.36 -16.48
CA ILE A 25 1.05 -18.08 -15.61
C ILE A 25 1.32 -19.48 -16.17
N ILE A 26 2.58 -19.89 -16.14
CA ILE A 26 2.94 -21.30 -16.35
C ILE A 26 3.22 -21.91 -14.99
N THR A 27 2.48 -22.98 -14.67
CA THR A 27 2.67 -23.70 -13.41
C THR A 27 3.96 -24.54 -13.45
N PRO A 28 4.44 -25.00 -12.29
CA PRO A 28 5.60 -25.91 -12.26
C PRO A 28 5.43 -27.16 -13.13
N GLU A 29 4.19 -27.62 -13.32
CA GLU A 29 3.87 -28.77 -14.16
C GLU A 29 3.80 -28.44 -15.66
N GLY A 30 4.04 -27.15 -16.02
CA GLY A 30 3.99 -26.69 -17.39
C GLY A 30 2.62 -26.32 -17.91
N LYS A 31 1.62 -26.24 -17.03
CA LYS A 31 0.26 -25.90 -17.42
C LYS A 31 0.06 -24.39 -17.45
N LYS A 32 -0.60 -23.89 -18.48
CA LYS A 32 -0.96 -22.48 -18.60
C LYS A 32 -2.26 -22.21 -17.85
N VAL A 33 -2.24 -21.22 -16.93
CA VAL A 33 -3.40 -20.76 -16.17
C VAL A 33 -3.46 -19.25 -16.19
N TYR A 34 -4.64 -18.68 -15.89
CA TYR A 34 -4.85 -17.25 -15.82
C TYR A 34 -5.30 -16.88 -14.40
N TRP A 35 -4.66 -15.85 -13.83
CA TRP A 35 -4.99 -15.33 -12.50
C TRP A 35 -5.32 -13.86 -12.57
N ASP A 36 -6.27 -13.44 -11.74
CA ASP A 36 -6.54 -12.03 -11.53
C ASP A 36 -5.51 -11.43 -10.59
N PHE A 37 -5.11 -10.20 -10.88
CA PHE A 37 -4.14 -9.47 -10.06
C PHE A 37 -4.58 -8.02 -9.90
N LEU A 38 -4.59 -7.54 -8.66
CA LEU A 38 -4.83 -6.13 -8.37
C LEU A 38 -3.50 -5.42 -8.19
N GLN A 39 -3.22 -4.48 -9.08
CA GLN A 39 -1.98 -3.70 -9.06
C GLN A 39 -2.16 -2.42 -8.25
N HIS A 40 -1.29 -2.20 -7.29
CA HIS A 40 -1.26 -1.01 -6.43
C HIS A 40 0.18 -0.51 -6.30
N LYS A 41 0.36 0.81 -6.19
CA LYS A 41 1.70 1.40 -6.05
C LYS A 41 2.38 1.10 -4.73
N GLY A 42 1.63 0.63 -3.76
CA GLY A 42 2.09 0.45 -2.40
C GLY A 42 1.67 1.61 -1.50
N ALA A 43 1.83 1.42 -0.23
CA ALA A 43 1.47 2.41 0.78
C ALA A 43 2.45 2.35 1.94
N ALA A 44 2.43 3.38 2.77
CA ALA A 44 3.17 3.40 4.02
C ALA A 44 2.25 3.84 5.15
N ALA A 45 2.46 3.25 6.32
CA ALA A 45 1.81 3.67 7.56
C ALA A 45 2.89 4.12 8.55
N VAL A 46 2.52 5.00 9.44
CA VAL A 46 3.44 5.51 10.45
C VAL A 46 2.79 5.46 11.83
N ILE A 47 3.58 5.14 12.86
CA ILE A 47 3.14 5.19 14.25
C ILE A 47 3.80 6.42 14.87
N PRO A 48 3.09 7.57 14.92
CA PRO A 48 3.67 8.79 15.48
C PRO A 48 3.49 8.81 16.98
N VAL A 49 4.61 8.77 17.69
CA VAL A 49 4.64 8.78 19.17
C VAL A 49 5.05 10.17 19.65
N MET A 50 4.20 10.78 20.46
CA MET A 50 4.48 12.07 21.08
C MET A 50 5.42 11.91 22.28
N SER A 51 6.00 13.03 22.74
CA SER A 51 6.95 13.02 23.87
C SER A 51 6.35 12.46 25.16
N ASP A 52 5.03 12.54 25.33
CA ASP A 52 4.32 12.01 26.50
C ASP A 52 3.87 10.55 26.32
N GLY A 53 4.25 9.89 25.21
CA GLY A 53 3.92 8.51 24.91
C GLY A 53 2.59 8.29 24.21
N ARG A 54 1.79 9.34 23.98
CA ARG A 54 0.56 9.20 23.22
C ARG A 54 0.84 8.99 21.74
N ILE A 55 -0.05 8.25 21.08
CA ILE A 55 0.04 7.98 19.63
C ILE A 55 -1.00 8.84 18.92
N ILE A 56 -0.57 9.54 17.87
CA ILE A 56 -1.48 10.29 17.02
C ILE A 56 -2.20 9.31 16.09
N MET A 57 -3.52 9.43 16.05
CA MET A 57 -4.35 8.63 15.16
C MET A 57 -5.27 9.56 14.37
N VAL A 58 -5.75 9.07 13.24
CA VAL A 58 -6.69 9.78 12.37
C VAL A 58 -8.02 9.07 12.33
N ARG A 59 -9.10 9.84 12.29
CA ARG A 59 -10.45 9.31 12.10
C ARG A 59 -10.81 9.45 10.63
N GLN A 60 -11.14 8.35 9.97
CA GLN A 60 -11.31 8.32 8.53
C GLN A 60 -12.54 7.51 8.13
N TRP A 61 -13.29 8.01 7.15
CA TRP A 61 -14.37 7.26 6.53
C TRP A 61 -13.81 6.13 5.67
N ARG A 62 -14.31 4.93 5.89
CA ARG A 62 -13.98 3.76 5.08
C ARG A 62 -15.23 3.27 4.35
N ASN A 63 -15.30 3.61 3.08
CA ASN A 63 -16.45 3.28 2.24
C ASN A 63 -16.69 1.77 2.13
N ALA A 64 -15.64 0.96 2.15
CA ALA A 64 -15.76 -0.50 2.03
C ALA A 64 -16.56 -1.14 3.18
N ILE A 65 -16.60 -0.49 4.34
CA ILE A 65 -17.30 -0.98 5.52
C ILE A 65 -18.36 0.00 6.03
N ASP A 66 -18.63 1.06 5.29
CA ASP A 66 -19.65 2.07 5.58
C ASP A 66 -19.58 2.67 6.98
N LYS A 67 -18.36 2.99 7.44
CA LYS A 67 -18.18 3.64 8.75
C LYS A 67 -16.86 4.37 8.88
N TYR A 68 -16.77 5.21 9.91
CA TYR A 68 -15.51 5.80 10.34
C TYR A 68 -14.70 4.80 11.15
N THR A 69 -13.40 4.82 10.96
CA THR A 69 -12.45 4.05 11.73
C THR A 69 -11.41 4.95 12.34
N LEU A 70 -10.78 4.51 13.42
CA LEU A 70 -9.65 5.17 14.05
C LEU A 70 -8.40 4.39 13.64
N GLU A 71 -7.47 5.08 12.95
CA GLU A 71 -6.33 4.45 12.31
C GLU A 71 -5.05 5.24 12.55
N ILE A 72 -3.90 4.58 12.45
CA ILE A 72 -2.63 5.29 12.33
C ILE A 72 -2.56 6.00 10.98
N PRO A 73 -1.85 7.15 10.87
CA PRO A 73 -1.69 7.82 9.59
C PRO A 73 -1.06 6.89 8.56
N ALA A 74 -1.64 6.85 7.36
CA ALA A 74 -1.18 6.01 6.28
C ALA A 74 -1.68 6.54 4.95
N GLY A 75 -0.98 6.23 3.88
CA GLY A 75 -1.42 6.59 2.55
C GLY A 75 -0.60 5.94 1.45
N GLY A 76 -1.08 6.07 0.23
CA GLY A 76 -0.46 5.50 -0.94
C GLY A 76 0.83 6.21 -1.34
N LYS A 77 1.75 5.45 -1.90
CA LYS A 77 2.94 6.01 -2.52
C LYS A 77 2.55 6.82 -3.76
N ASP A 78 3.28 7.90 -4.02
CA ASP A 78 3.09 8.70 -5.24
C ASP A 78 3.52 7.92 -6.49
N SER A 79 4.53 7.06 -6.34
CA SER A 79 4.97 6.14 -7.37
C SER A 79 5.43 4.84 -6.72
N ILE A 80 5.53 3.77 -7.51
CA ILE A 80 6.01 2.48 -7.01
C ILE A 80 7.44 2.57 -6.45
N ASP A 81 8.23 3.53 -6.94
CA ASP A 81 9.63 3.71 -6.54
C ASP A 81 9.81 4.68 -5.37
N GLU A 82 8.74 5.29 -4.86
CA GLU A 82 8.85 6.17 -3.71
C GLU A 82 9.36 5.39 -2.50
N PRO A 83 10.46 5.84 -1.84
CA PRO A 83 10.94 5.18 -0.63
C PRO A 83 9.87 5.16 0.47
N THR A 84 9.74 4.06 1.17
CA THR A 84 8.73 3.87 2.23
C THR A 84 8.84 4.95 3.31
N LEU A 85 10.05 5.27 3.77
CA LEU A 85 10.24 6.31 4.79
C LEU A 85 9.80 7.69 4.31
N LYS A 86 10.05 8.00 3.04
CA LYS A 86 9.63 9.27 2.44
C LYS A 86 8.10 9.34 2.34
N CYS A 87 7.46 8.26 1.93
CA CYS A 87 6.00 8.15 1.88
C CYS A 87 5.40 8.32 3.28
N ALA A 88 5.93 7.64 4.28
CA ALA A 88 5.46 7.73 5.66
C ALA A 88 5.58 9.15 6.22
N ALA A 89 6.72 9.81 6.01
CA ALA A 89 6.93 11.19 6.46
C ALA A 89 5.96 12.16 5.78
N ARG A 90 5.73 12.00 4.49
CA ARG A 90 4.80 12.84 3.73
C ARG A 90 3.37 12.63 4.20
N GLU A 91 2.92 11.39 4.37
CA GLU A 91 1.56 11.09 4.84
C GLU A 91 1.33 11.58 6.27
N LEU A 92 2.31 11.48 7.15
CA LEU A 92 2.22 12.02 8.49
C LEU A 92 1.93 13.52 8.46
N GLU A 93 2.68 14.26 7.66
CA GLU A 93 2.51 15.71 7.55
C GLU A 93 1.17 16.08 6.89
N GLU A 94 0.81 15.42 5.80
CA GLU A 94 -0.44 15.68 5.09
C GLU A 94 -1.67 15.39 5.95
N GLU A 95 -1.68 14.30 6.71
CA GLU A 95 -2.85 13.89 7.48
C GLU A 95 -2.95 14.53 8.86
N THR A 96 -1.82 14.88 9.48
CA THR A 96 -1.81 15.36 10.87
C THR A 96 -1.20 16.75 11.05
N GLY A 97 -0.44 17.24 10.08
CA GLY A 97 0.32 18.49 10.21
C GLY A 97 1.61 18.35 11.00
N TYR A 98 1.88 17.18 11.57
CA TYR A 98 3.10 16.95 12.36
C TYR A 98 4.24 16.46 11.47
N LYS A 99 5.46 16.77 11.89
CA LYS A 99 6.69 16.25 11.31
C LYS A 99 7.47 15.50 12.37
N SER A 100 8.15 14.42 11.95
CA SER A 100 9.05 13.70 12.83
C SER A 100 10.50 14.13 12.57
N GLY A 101 11.26 14.37 13.64
CA GLY A 101 12.71 14.57 13.54
C GLY A 101 13.47 13.27 13.32
N LYS A 102 12.83 12.13 13.59
CA LYS A 102 13.42 10.82 13.42
C LYS A 102 12.33 9.81 13.06
N ILE A 103 12.52 9.13 11.94
CA ILE A 103 11.64 8.06 11.49
C ILE A 103 12.46 6.78 11.35
N GLU A 104 11.93 5.67 11.87
CA GLU A 104 12.58 4.37 11.79
C GLU A 104 11.67 3.39 11.05
N PHE A 105 12.25 2.57 10.18
CA PHE A 105 11.53 1.52 9.49
C PHE A 105 11.36 0.32 10.43
N LEU A 106 10.12 -0.10 10.64
CA LEU A 106 9.81 -1.26 11.48
C LEU A 106 9.71 -2.53 10.64
N GLN A 107 9.04 -2.44 9.50
CA GLN A 107 8.92 -3.61 8.65
C GLN A 107 8.28 -3.29 7.30
#